data_bec72801ff7693a92815b1ad25283926
#
_entry.id   bec72801ff7693a92815b1ad25283926
#
_cell.length_a   1.000
_cell.length_b   1.000
_cell.length_c   1.000
_cell.angle_alpha   90.00
_cell.angle_beta   90.00
_cell.angle_gamma   90.00
#
_symmetry.space_group_name_H-M   'P 1'
#
loop_
_entity.id
_entity.type
_entity.pdbx_description
1 polymer ?
#
loop_
_entity_poly.entity_id
_entity_poly.type
_entity_poly.pdbx_seq_one_letter_code
_entity_poly.pdbx_strand_id
1 'polypeptide(L)'
;FSLLRERKTILIYLLVAGIGGFVYAQFNYLLPLNMGALYGAEGAEIFGVMTSVNALVVILATPVVTTFFGRIRDVRKILLGETLIVVGLFCYRFVQGIIPLYFVLMTVFTIGEVFNTIGVQPYVTRRIPSTHWGRMNSIISIASGAFSGVGNLLIGKLVDTSGFDSAWLVIGIAGIFLILCAAAMCITDKKYFPLLYEKSTPGGTPEAFSDSEPESSASGSDK
;
A
#
# COMPACT_ATOMS: atom_id res chain seq x y z
N PHE A 1 -10.44 19.15 -5.76
CA PHE A 1 -11.44 18.18 -6.27
C PHE A 1 -11.38 18.06 -7.80
N SER A 2 -11.03 19.10 -8.58
CA SER A 2 -10.90 19.02 -10.04
C SER A 2 -9.85 17.99 -10.47
N LEU A 3 -8.67 17.97 -9.85
CA LEU A 3 -7.59 17.01 -10.12
C LEU A 3 -8.00 15.54 -9.95
N LEU A 4 -8.84 15.24 -8.95
CA LEU A 4 -9.36 13.89 -8.71
C LEU A 4 -10.33 13.44 -9.81
N ARG A 5 -11.14 14.38 -10.32
CA ARG A 5 -12.13 14.11 -11.36
C ARG A 5 -11.47 13.89 -12.73
N GLU A 6 -10.39 14.61 -13.01
CA GLU A 6 -9.68 14.55 -14.29
C GLU A 6 -8.74 13.34 -14.42
N ARG A 7 -8.32 12.74 -13.30
CA ARG A 7 -7.31 11.66 -13.28
C ARG A 7 -7.85 10.37 -12.67
N LYS A 8 -8.52 9.56 -13.48
CA LYS A 8 -9.07 8.25 -13.09
C LYS A 8 -8.07 7.34 -12.36
N THR A 9 -6.79 7.42 -12.72
CA THR A 9 -5.72 6.63 -12.08
C THR A 9 -5.54 6.99 -10.59
N ILE A 10 -5.72 8.26 -10.23
CA ILE A 10 -5.63 8.71 -8.83
C ILE A 10 -6.82 8.18 -8.02
N LEU A 11 -8.01 8.12 -8.61
CA LEU A 11 -9.18 7.53 -7.95
C LEU A 11 -9.00 6.03 -7.70
N ILE A 12 -8.46 5.29 -8.69
CA ILE A 12 -8.13 3.87 -8.52
C ILE A 12 -7.08 3.71 -7.42
N TYR A 13 -6.08 4.58 -7.38
CA TYR A 13 -5.06 4.54 -6.33
C TYR A 13 -5.65 4.81 -4.93
N LEU A 14 -6.59 5.75 -4.79
CA LEU A 14 -7.27 6.00 -3.51
C LEU A 14 -8.07 4.77 -3.06
N LEU A 15 -8.69 4.05 -3.98
CA LEU A 15 -9.37 2.80 -3.68
C LEU A 15 -8.37 1.72 -3.23
N VAL A 16 -7.24 1.58 -3.93
CA VAL A 16 -6.13 0.68 -3.53
C VAL A 16 -5.62 1.05 -2.14
N ALA A 17 -5.37 2.34 -1.86
CA ALA A 17 -4.90 2.81 -0.57
C ALA A 17 -5.94 2.56 0.56
N GLY A 18 -7.22 2.73 0.28
CA GLY A 18 -8.29 2.47 1.26
C GLY A 18 -8.39 0.99 1.60
N ILE A 19 -8.54 0.12 0.60
CA ILE A 19 -8.64 -1.33 0.81
C ILE A 19 -7.32 -1.90 1.34
N GLY A 20 -6.18 -1.44 0.82
CA GLY A 20 -4.85 -1.81 1.31
C GLY A 20 -4.68 -1.44 2.78
N GLY A 21 -5.13 -0.25 3.19
CA GLY A 21 -5.16 0.17 4.59
C GLY A 21 -6.00 -0.75 5.47
N PHE A 22 -7.18 -1.16 5.00
CA PHE A 22 -8.02 -2.15 5.71
C PHE A 22 -7.32 -3.50 5.86
N VAL A 23 -6.76 -4.05 4.78
CA VAL A 23 -6.05 -5.34 4.81
C VAL A 23 -4.82 -5.24 5.71
N TYR A 24 -4.00 -4.19 5.56
CA TYR A 24 -2.82 -3.96 6.38
C TYR A 24 -3.16 -3.83 7.88
N ALA A 25 -4.26 -3.16 8.22
CA ALA A 25 -4.68 -2.98 9.62
C ALA A 25 -4.89 -4.31 10.35
N GLN A 26 -5.17 -5.41 9.63
CA GLN A 26 -5.40 -6.73 10.24
C GLN A 26 -4.13 -7.32 10.87
N PHE A 27 -2.97 -6.87 10.44
CA PHE A 27 -1.70 -7.17 11.11
C PHE A 27 -1.70 -6.73 12.58
N ASN A 28 -2.20 -5.53 12.87
CA ASN A 28 -2.24 -4.98 14.22
C ASN A 28 -3.58 -5.22 14.95
N TYR A 29 -4.59 -5.76 14.27
CA TYR A 29 -5.91 -5.99 14.85
C TYR A 29 -6.26 -7.48 14.92
N LEU A 30 -6.48 -8.13 13.80
CA LEU A 30 -6.94 -9.52 13.76
C LEU A 30 -5.85 -10.51 14.21
N LEU A 31 -4.61 -10.29 13.80
CA LEU A 31 -3.51 -11.20 14.12
C LEU A 31 -3.24 -11.32 15.61
N PRO A 32 -3.07 -10.24 16.40
CA PRO A 32 -2.86 -10.36 17.85
C PRO A 32 -4.09 -10.93 18.56
N LEU A 33 -5.32 -10.63 18.12
CA LEU A 33 -6.54 -11.24 18.66
C LEU A 33 -6.54 -12.77 18.44
N ASN A 34 -6.16 -13.20 17.24
CA ASN A 34 -6.08 -14.62 16.92
C ASN A 34 -4.96 -15.33 17.70
N MET A 35 -3.80 -14.67 17.89
CA MET A 35 -2.72 -15.16 18.76
C MET A 35 -3.20 -15.33 20.21
N GLY A 36 -3.90 -14.34 20.76
CA GLY A 36 -4.46 -14.41 22.09
C GLY A 36 -5.48 -15.55 22.26
N ALA A 37 -6.31 -15.78 21.24
CA ALA A 37 -7.27 -16.89 21.24
C ALA A 37 -6.62 -18.28 21.16
N LEU A 38 -5.51 -18.41 20.40
CA LEU A 38 -4.81 -19.69 20.21
C LEU A 38 -3.85 -20.04 21.36
N TYR A 39 -3.14 -19.03 21.90
CA TYR A 39 -2.02 -19.23 22.82
C TYR A 39 -2.23 -18.56 24.19
N GLY A 40 -3.39 -17.93 24.42
CA GLY A 40 -3.67 -17.25 25.69
C GLY A 40 -2.66 -16.13 26.00
N ALA A 41 -2.10 -16.13 27.19
CA ALA A 41 -1.13 -15.13 27.64
C ALA A 41 0.15 -15.11 26.78
N GLU A 42 0.62 -16.27 26.30
CA GLU A 42 1.80 -16.38 25.44
C GLU A 42 1.59 -15.74 24.06
N GLY A 43 0.33 -15.60 23.62
CA GLY A 43 0.00 -15.02 22.33
C GLY A 43 0.50 -13.59 22.17
N ALA A 44 0.46 -12.78 23.22
CA ALA A 44 0.99 -11.41 23.23
C ALA A 44 2.53 -11.38 23.13
N GLU A 45 3.20 -12.32 23.80
CA GLU A 45 4.66 -12.45 23.71
C GLU A 45 5.09 -12.87 22.32
N ILE A 46 4.46 -13.89 21.73
CA ILE A 46 4.74 -14.35 20.35
C ILE A 46 4.55 -13.20 19.39
N PHE A 47 3.44 -12.44 19.48
CA PHE A 47 3.18 -11.29 18.63
C PHE A 47 4.24 -10.19 18.81
N GLY A 48 4.69 -9.93 20.05
CA GLY A 48 5.76 -8.98 20.35
C GLY A 48 7.08 -9.37 19.68
N VAL A 49 7.45 -10.66 19.70
CA VAL A 49 8.64 -11.16 18.99
C VAL A 49 8.45 -11.04 17.46
N MET A 50 7.25 -11.35 16.95
CA MET A 50 6.95 -11.20 15.52
C MET A 50 7.11 -9.75 15.05
N THR A 51 6.64 -8.77 15.82
CA THR A 51 6.81 -7.34 15.48
C THR A 51 8.28 -6.90 15.54
N SER A 52 9.08 -7.48 16.43
CA SER A 52 10.53 -7.24 16.48
C SER A 52 11.22 -7.80 15.23
N VAL A 53 10.83 -9.00 14.78
CA VAL A 53 11.31 -9.59 13.52
C VAL A 53 10.88 -8.74 12.32
N ASN A 54 9.63 -8.24 12.29
CA ASN A 54 9.19 -7.29 11.26
C ASN A 54 10.13 -6.09 11.17
N ALA A 55 10.42 -5.42 12.29
CA ALA A 55 11.33 -4.28 12.31
C ALA A 55 12.73 -4.61 11.78
N LEU A 56 13.29 -5.77 12.18
CA LEU A 56 14.59 -6.23 11.69
C LEU A 56 14.58 -6.49 10.20
N VAL A 57 13.55 -7.17 9.69
CA VAL A 57 13.40 -7.45 8.26
C VAL A 57 13.24 -6.16 7.46
N VAL A 58 12.49 -5.15 7.95
CA VAL A 58 12.39 -3.83 7.29
C VAL A 58 13.76 -3.19 7.13
N ILE A 59 14.57 -3.19 8.22
CA ILE A 59 15.92 -2.58 8.21
C ILE A 59 16.82 -3.28 7.19
N LEU A 60 16.81 -4.60 7.15
CA LEU A 60 17.68 -5.40 6.29
C LEU A 60 17.18 -5.44 4.83
N ALA A 61 15.88 -5.55 4.62
CA ALA A 61 15.31 -5.68 3.29
C ALA A 61 15.24 -4.35 2.52
N THR A 62 15.05 -3.23 3.19
CA THR A 62 14.91 -1.92 2.52
C THR A 62 16.08 -1.58 1.61
N PRO A 63 17.36 -1.63 2.04
CA PRO A 63 18.48 -1.34 1.16
C PRO A 63 18.62 -2.37 0.03
N VAL A 64 18.34 -3.64 0.30
CA VAL A 64 18.38 -4.73 -0.71
C VAL A 64 17.32 -4.47 -1.78
N VAL A 65 16.07 -4.30 -1.38
CA VAL A 65 14.95 -4.07 -2.31
C VAL A 65 15.15 -2.78 -3.10
N THR A 66 15.62 -1.71 -2.46
CA THR A 66 15.88 -0.43 -3.14
C THR A 66 16.98 -0.56 -4.19
N THR A 67 18.06 -1.30 -3.88
CA THR A 67 19.19 -1.47 -4.80
C THR A 67 18.83 -2.36 -5.99
N PHE A 68 18.26 -3.53 -5.74
CA PHE A 68 18.00 -4.52 -6.79
C PHE A 68 16.72 -4.23 -7.58
N PHE A 69 15.70 -3.71 -6.90
CA PHE A 69 14.38 -3.48 -7.50
C PHE A 69 14.06 -1.98 -7.71
N GLY A 70 15.01 -1.08 -7.48
CA GLY A 70 14.85 0.36 -7.67
C GLY A 70 14.39 0.74 -9.08
N ARG A 71 14.84 -0.01 -10.10
CA ARG A 71 14.50 0.19 -11.52
C ARG A 71 13.10 -0.28 -11.90
N ILE A 72 12.42 -1.06 -11.05
CA ILE A 72 11.04 -1.49 -11.30
C ILE A 72 10.12 -0.27 -11.18
N ARG A 73 9.11 -0.20 -12.03
CA ARG A 73 8.12 0.88 -12.06
C ARG A 73 7.32 0.93 -10.75
N ASP A 74 6.99 2.14 -10.30
CA ASP A 74 6.32 2.39 -9.01
C ASP A 74 5.03 1.58 -8.86
N VAL A 75 4.17 1.58 -9.89
CA VAL A 75 2.91 0.82 -9.89
C VAL A 75 3.10 -0.69 -9.75
N ARG A 76 4.19 -1.24 -10.31
CA ARG A 76 4.51 -2.67 -10.16
C ARG A 76 5.04 -3.00 -8.77
N LYS A 77 5.79 -2.07 -8.14
CA LYS A 77 6.22 -2.22 -6.75
C LYS A 77 5.01 -2.26 -5.82
N ILE A 78 4.03 -1.36 -6.04
CA ILE A 78 2.78 -1.36 -5.28
C ILE A 78 2.03 -2.68 -5.48
N LEU A 79 1.85 -3.15 -6.72
CA LEU A 79 1.18 -4.42 -6.99
C LEU A 79 1.89 -5.61 -6.32
N LEU A 80 3.22 -5.69 -6.40
CA LEU A 80 4.01 -6.72 -5.73
C LEU A 80 3.89 -6.62 -4.21
N GLY A 81 3.97 -5.41 -3.67
CA GLY A 81 3.83 -5.13 -2.25
C GLY A 81 2.48 -5.59 -1.71
N GLU A 82 1.38 -5.14 -2.34
CA GLU A 82 0.03 -5.55 -1.93
C GLU A 82 -0.18 -7.07 -2.05
N THR A 83 0.35 -7.69 -3.12
CA THR A 83 0.25 -9.14 -3.30
C THR A 83 0.95 -9.90 -2.16
N LEU A 84 2.17 -9.51 -1.79
CA LEU A 84 2.91 -10.15 -0.71
C LEU A 84 2.26 -9.92 0.66
N ILE A 85 1.72 -8.71 0.92
CA ILE A 85 0.97 -8.39 2.13
C ILE A 85 -0.26 -9.30 2.24
N VAL A 86 -1.06 -9.41 1.17
CA VAL A 86 -2.26 -10.25 1.13
C VAL A 86 -1.91 -11.72 1.34
N VAL A 87 -0.89 -12.22 0.64
CA VAL A 87 -0.45 -13.63 0.79
C VAL A 87 0.03 -13.88 2.20
N GLY A 88 0.88 -13.02 2.76
CA GLY A 88 1.37 -13.14 4.13
C GLY A 88 0.23 -13.21 5.14
N LEU A 89 -0.75 -12.30 5.05
CA LEU A 89 -1.88 -12.26 5.99
C LEU A 89 -2.87 -13.41 5.78
N PHE A 90 -3.26 -13.69 4.54
CA PHE A 90 -4.26 -14.73 4.27
C PHE A 90 -3.77 -16.13 4.66
N CYS A 91 -2.47 -16.40 4.50
CA CYS A 91 -1.89 -17.69 4.83
C CYS A 91 -1.86 -17.99 6.33
N TYR A 92 -2.04 -16.98 7.23
CA TYR A 92 -2.21 -17.24 8.67
C TYR A 92 -3.40 -18.14 8.98
N ARG A 93 -4.42 -18.14 8.15
CA ARG A 93 -5.57 -19.06 8.25
C ARG A 93 -5.15 -20.54 8.28
N PHE A 94 -4.12 -20.92 7.54
CA PHE A 94 -3.73 -22.31 7.29
C PHE A 94 -2.62 -22.81 8.20
N VAL A 95 -1.95 -21.93 8.94
CA VAL A 95 -0.76 -22.28 9.74
C VAL A 95 -1.03 -22.26 11.23
N GLN A 96 -2.29 -22.28 11.64
CA GLN A 96 -2.68 -22.26 13.05
C GLN A 96 -1.99 -23.37 13.84
N GLY A 97 -1.36 -23.00 14.96
CA GLY A 97 -0.63 -23.94 15.80
C GLY A 97 0.84 -24.19 15.42
N ILE A 98 1.33 -23.66 14.29
CA ILE A 98 2.73 -23.88 13.84
C ILE A 98 3.51 -22.58 13.95
N ILE A 99 4.01 -22.25 15.15
CA ILE A 99 4.70 -20.98 15.44
C ILE A 99 5.79 -20.62 14.43
N PRO A 100 6.72 -21.50 13.98
CA PRO A 100 7.74 -21.11 13.00
C PRO A 100 7.18 -20.57 11.69
N LEU A 101 6.02 -21.08 11.22
CA LEU A 101 5.39 -20.60 9.98
C LEU A 101 4.85 -19.17 10.11
N TYR A 102 4.46 -18.75 11.33
CA TYR A 102 4.06 -17.35 11.56
C TYR A 102 5.21 -16.38 11.27
N PHE A 103 6.44 -16.73 11.64
CA PHE A 103 7.63 -15.90 11.35
C PHE A 103 7.97 -15.88 9.85
N VAL A 104 7.79 -17.00 9.15
CA VAL A 104 7.95 -17.05 7.69
C VAL A 104 6.94 -16.14 7.00
N LEU A 105 5.66 -16.24 7.38
CA LEU A 105 4.60 -15.41 6.80
C LEU A 105 4.78 -13.94 7.17
N MET A 106 5.27 -13.64 8.39
CA MET A 106 5.65 -12.30 8.80
C MET A 106 6.74 -11.74 7.88
N THR A 107 7.76 -12.52 7.56
CA THR A 107 8.83 -12.09 6.65
C THR A 107 8.28 -11.79 5.25
N VAL A 108 7.38 -12.63 4.73
CA VAL A 108 6.71 -12.39 3.44
C VAL A 108 5.89 -11.10 3.46
N PHE A 109 5.08 -10.91 4.50
CA PHE A 109 4.31 -9.70 4.73
C PHE A 109 5.21 -8.45 4.75
N THR A 110 6.30 -8.50 5.51
CA THR A 110 7.24 -7.38 5.69
C THR A 110 7.96 -7.02 4.38
N ILE A 111 8.36 -8.01 3.59
CA ILE A 111 8.93 -7.75 2.26
C ILE A 111 7.90 -7.02 1.39
N GLY A 112 6.62 -7.41 1.46
CA GLY A 112 5.52 -6.71 0.80
C GLY A 112 5.38 -5.27 1.26
N GLU A 113 5.46 -5.01 2.56
CA GLU A 113 5.45 -3.67 3.16
C GLU A 113 6.60 -2.79 2.63
N VAL A 114 7.80 -3.34 2.53
CA VAL A 114 8.95 -2.63 1.96
C VAL A 114 8.72 -2.28 0.49
N PHE A 115 8.22 -3.22 -0.34
CA PHE A 115 7.88 -2.94 -1.74
C PHE A 115 6.83 -1.85 -1.86
N ASN A 116 5.80 -1.87 -1.02
CA ASN A 116 4.75 -0.87 -1.01
C ASN A 116 5.30 0.50 -0.65
N THR A 117 6.06 0.60 0.42
CA THR A 117 6.68 1.86 0.88
C THR A 117 7.55 2.51 -0.18
N ILE A 118 8.46 1.75 -0.83
CA ILE A 118 9.33 2.28 -1.89
C ILE A 118 8.60 2.53 -3.21
N GLY A 119 7.39 2.01 -3.39
CA GLY A 119 6.54 2.25 -4.57
C GLY A 119 5.63 3.46 -4.43
N VAL A 120 5.00 3.63 -3.26
CA VAL A 120 3.96 4.64 -3.02
C VAL A 120 4.49 6.06 -3.09
N GLN A 121 5.59 6.37 -2.43
CA GLN A 121 6.13 7.73 -2.39
C GLN A 121 6.50 8.25 -3.80
N PRO A 122 7.29 7.54 -4.61
CA PRO A 122 7.56 7.96 -6.00
C PRO A 122 6.30 7.98 -6.87
N TYR A 123 5.33 7.08 -6.64
CA TYR A 123 4.06 7.09 -7.36
C TYR A 123 3.34 8.42 -7.20
N VAL A 124 3.18 8.88 -5.96
CA VAL A 124 2.48 10.14 -5.64
C VAL A 124 3.27 11.34 -6.18
N THR A 125 4.57 11.41 -5.92
CA THR A 125 5.38 12.59 -6.26
C THR A 125 5.58 12.80 -7.75
N ARG A 126 5.57 11.73 -8.56
CA ARG A 126 5.72 11.83 -10.02
C ARG A 126 4.43 12.13 -10.77
N ARG A 127 3.27 11.99 -10.13
CA ARG A 127 1.95 12.12 -10.79
C ARG A 127 1.14 13.30 -10.30
N ILE A 128 1.57 13.94 -9.24
CA ILE A 128 0.86 15.03 -8.58
C ILE A 128 1.81 16.22 -8.45
N PRO A 129 1.39 17.45 -8.81
CA PRO A 129 2.17 18.66 -8.61
C PRO A 129 2.57 18.83 -7.15
N SER A 130 3.76 19.37 -6.89
CA SER A 130 4.33 19.57 -5.54
C SER A 130 3.41 20.37 -4.62
N THR A 131 2.72 21.36 -5.19
CA THR A 131 1.74 22.21 -4.49
C THR A 131 0.55 21.45 -3.90
N HIS A 132 0.32 20.19 -4.35
CA HIS A 132 -0.83 19.38 -3.94
C HIS A 132 -0.45 18.15 -3.11
N TRP A 133 0.84 17.89 -2.86
CA TRP A 133 1.31 16.70 -2.14
C TRP A 133 0.71 16.57 -0.74
N GLY A 134 0.71 17.64 0.04
CA GLY A 134 0.15 17.63 1.39
C GLY A 134 -1.33 17.26 1.42
N ARG A 135 -2.13 17.87 0.53
CA ARG A 135 -3.57 17.58 0.39
C ARG A 135 -3.81 16.12 -0.04
N MET A 136 -3.00 15.64 -0.98
CA MET A 136 -3.14 14.26 -1.47
C MET A 136 -2.79 13.24 -0.40
N ASN A 137 -1.68 13.42 0.31
CA ASN A 137 -1.30 12.56 1.44
C ASN A 137 -2.38 12.56 2.53
N SER A 138 -2.99 13.70 2.83
CA SER A 138 -4.11 13.77 3.79
C SER A 138 -5.33 12.96 3.31
N ILE A 139 -5.68 13.06 2.02
CA ILE A 139 -6.80 12.30 1.44
C ILE A 139 -6.51 10.79 1.48
N ILE A 140 -5.28 10.39 1.14
CA ILE A 140 -4.85 8.98 1.21
C ILE A 140 -4.94 8.46 2.66
N SER A 141 -4.43 9.23 3.63
CA SER A 141 -4.47 8.85 5.05
C SER A 141 -5.89 8.75 5.58
N ILE A 142 -6.77 9.69 5.21
CA ILE A 142 -8.19 9.65 5.59
C ILE A 142 -8.88 8.43 4.97
N ALA A 143 -8.66 8.15 3.68
CA ALA A 143 -9.22 7.01 3.02
C ALA A 143 -8.75 5.71 3.70
N SER A 144 -7.45 5.52 3.87
CA SER A 144 -6.87 4.35 4.54
C SER A 144 -7.39 4.20 5.97
N GLY A 145 -7.40 5.27 6.76
CA GLY A 145 -7.88 5.27 8.14
C GLY A 145 -9.37 4.96 8.27
N ALA A 146 -10.21 5.54 7.39
CA ALA A 146 -11.65 5.27 7.38
C ALA A 146 -11.95 3.79 7.03
N PHE A 147 -11.30 3.25 5.99
CA PHE A 147 -11.46 1.84 5.63
C PHE A 147 -10.95 0.90 6.73
N SER A 148 -9.82 1.23 7.37
CA SER A 148 -9.27 0.45 8.49
C SER A 148 -10.20 0.49 9.70
N GLY A 149 -10.69 1.68 10.09
CA GLY A 149 -11.55 1.84 11.26
C GLY A 149 -12.88 1.10 11.12
N VAL A 150 -13.59 1.34 10.00
CA VAL A 150 -14.85 0.63 9.71
C VAL A 150 -14.58 -0.87 9.53
N GLY A 151 -13.50 -1.23 8.83
CA GLY A 151 -13.11 -2.61 8.60
C GLY A 151 -12.85 -3.37 9.90
N ASN A 152 -12.11 -2.79 10.84
CA ASN A 152 -11.84 -3.42 12.14
C ASN A 152 -13.12 -3.67 12.95
N LEU A 153 -14.09 -2.72 12.94
CA LEU A 153 -15.39 -2.92 13.58
C LEU A 153 -16.16 -4.11 12.95
N LEU A 154 -16.17 -4.21 11.63
CA LEU A 154 -16.83 -5.30 10.92
C LEU A 154 -16.13 -6.65 11.17
N ILE A 155 -14.80 -6.68 11.14
CA ILE A 155 -14.01 -7.89 11.41
C ILE A 155 -14.17 -8.32 12.88
N GLY A 156 -14.15 -7.40 13.84
CA GLY A 156 -14.41 -7.73 15.25
C GLY A 156 -15.75 -8.40 15.44
N LYS A 157 -16.83 -7.80 14.89
CA LYS A 157 -18.17 -8.39 14.94
C LYS A 157 -18.23 -9.77 14.25
N LEU A 158 -17.51 -9.94 13.15
CA LEU A 158 -17.44 -11.21 12.43
C LEU A 158 -16.72 -12.29 13.24
N VAL A 159 -15.65 -11.94 13.94
CA VAL A 159 -14.93 -12.84 14.86
C VAL A 159 -15.88 -13.32 15.97
N ASP A 160 -16.64 -12.40 16.59
CA ASP A 160 -17.58 -12.73 17.66
C ASP A 160 -18.71 -13.64 17.21
N THR A 161 -19.20 -13.50 15.97
CA THR A 161 -20.35 -14.25 15.46
C THR A 161 -19.99 -15.53 14.71
N SER A 162 -18.89 -15.54 13.98
CA SER A 162 -18.54 -16.60 13.02
C SER A 162 -17.09 -17.11 13.14
N GLY A 163 -16.33 -16.58 14.11
CA GLY A 163 -14.97 -17.01 14.42
C GLY A 163 -13.89 -16.47 13.49
N PHE A 164 -12.64 -16.74 13.87
CA PHE A 164 -11.44 -16.25 13.17
C PHE A 164 -11.31 -16.76 11.73
N ASP A 165 -11.74 -18.00 11.46
CA ASP A 165 -11.64 -18.60 10.13
C ASP A 165 -12.42 -17.80 9.08
N SER A 166 -13.64 -17.35 9.45
CA SER A 166 -14.48 -16.48 8.60
C SER A 166 -13.86 -15.10 8.42
N ALA A 167 -13.24 -14.55 9.46
CA ALA A 167 -12.56 -13.27 9.40
C ALA A 167 -11.37 -13.32 8.41
N TRP A 168 -10.52 -14.35 8.50
CA TRP A 168 -9.42 -14.55 7.56
C TRP A 168 -9.89 -14.76 6.12
N LEU A 169 -11.03 -15.44 5.91
CA LEU A 169 -11.61 -15.60 4.58
C LEU A 169 -12.03 -14.26 3.98
N VAL A 170 -12.67 -13.39 4.77
CA VAL A 170 -13.06 -12.03 4.32
C VAL A 170 -11.84 -11.20 3.95
N ILE A 171 -10.74 -11.30 4.74
CA ILE A 171 -9.48 -10.64 4.42
C ILE A 171 -8.90 -11.16 3.10
N GLY A 172 -8.95 -12.47 2.86
CA GLY A 172 -8.54 -13.07 1.58
C GLY A 172 -9.33 -12.54 0.39
N ILE A 173 -10.66 -12.47 0.52
CA ILE A 173 -11.56 -11.92 -0.54
C ILE A 173 -11.25 -10.45 -0.79
N ALA A 174 -11.14 -9.63 0.26
CA ALA A 174 -10.77 -8.24 0.15
C ALA A 174 -9.38 -8.07 -0.47
N GLY A 175 -8.44 -8.94 -0.12
CA GLY A 175 -7.10 -8.99 -0.70
C GLY A 175 -7.09 -9.31 -2.19
N ILE A 176 -7.88 -10.28 -2.65
CA ILE A 176 -8.04 -10.57 -4.09
C ILE A 176 -8.58 -9.33 -4.81
N PHE A 177 -9.59 -8.67 -4.25
CA PHE A 177 -10.12 -7.45 -4.84
C PHE A 177 -9.08 -6.32 -4.88
N LEU A 178 -8.29 -6.16 -3.82
CA LEU A 178 -7.17 -5.21 -3.76
C LEU A 178 -6.15 -5.48 -4.88
N ILE A 179 -5.73 -6.73 -5.07
CA ILE A 179 -4.78 -7.13 -6.12
C ILE A 179 -5.35 -6.82 -7.51
N LEU A 180 -6.63 -7.09 -7.75
CA LEU A 180 -7.30 -6.75 -9.01
C LEU A 180 -7.33 -5.24 -9.26
N CYS A 181 -7.62 -4.44 -8.23
CA CYS A 181 -7.56 -2.97 -8.32
C CYS A 181 -6.14 -2.47 -8.60
N ALA A 182 -5.12 -3.03 -7.93
CA ALA A 182 -3.72 -2.68 -8.17
C ALA A 182 -3.25 -3.10 -9.57
N ALA A 183 -3.70 -4.24 -10.08
CA ALA A 183 -3.46 -4.66 -11.45
C ALA A 183 -4.13 -3.73 -12.48
N ALA A 184 -5.39 -3.35 -12.24
CA ALA A 184 -6.09 -2.36 -13.06
C ALA A 184 -5.38 -1.00 -13.05
N MET A 185 -4.82 -0.60 -11.89
CA MET A 185 -3.98 0.60 -11.79
C MET A 185 -2.75 0.50 -12.69
N CYS A 186 -2.07 -0.65 -12.75
CA CYS A 186 -0.91 -0.85 -13.63
C CYS A 186 -1.27 -0.69 -15.12
N ILE A 187 -2.47 -1.12 -15.53
CA ILE A 187 -2.96 -1.02 -16.91
C ILE A 187 -3.33 0.44 -17.25
N THR A 188 -4.10 1.06 -16.37
CA THR A 188 -4.57 2.44 -16.57
C THR A 188 -3.45 3.46 -16.51
N ASP A 189 -2.47 3.28 -15.62
CA ASP A 189 -1.35 4.19 -15.46
C ASP A 189 -0.53 4.36 -16.76
N LYS A 190 -0.28 3.26 -17.47
CA LYS A 190 0.39 3.31 -18.78
C LYS A 190 -0.37 4.15 -19.83
N LYS A 191 -1.70 4.14 -19.75
CA LYS A 191 -2.56 4.88 -20.69
C LYS A 191 -2.58 6.37 -20.39
N TYR A 192 -2.57 6.76 -19.12
CA TYR A 192 -2.72 8.17 -18.72
C TYR A 192 -1.39 8.91 -18.54
N PHE A 193 -0.29 8.18 -18.33
CA PHE A 193 1.05 8.73 -18.14
C PHE A 193 2.07 8.10 -19.10
N PRO A 194 1.87 8.16 -20.44
CA PRO A 194 2.74 7.49 -21.41
C PRO A 194 4.20 7.97 -21.31
N LEU A 195 4.45 9.25 -21.03
CA LEU A 195 5.77 9.84 -20.87
C LEU A 195 6.62 9.18 -19.76
N LEU A 196 5.99 8.70 -18.67
CA LEU A 196 6.70 7.95 -17.63
C LEU A 196 7.12 6.55 -18.10
N TYR A 197 6.67 6.13 -19.29
CA TYR A 197 6.93 4.81 -19.88
C TYR A 197 7.87 4.86 -21.08
N GLU A 198 8.19 6.03 -21.59
CA GLU A 198 9.23 6.20 -22.60
C GLU A 198 10.60 5.89 -21.98
N LYS A 199 11.45 5.21 -22.73
CA LYS A 199 12.84 4.95 -22.29
C LYS A 199 13.53 6.31 -22.16
N SER A 200 14.04 6.60 -20.96
CA SER A 200 14.94 7.73 -20.78
C SER A 200 16.08 7.58 -21.78
N THR A 201 16.20 8.51 -22.72
CA THR A 201 17.39 8.63 -23.55
C THR A 201 18.59 8.83 -22.60
N PRO A 202 19.73 8.15 -22.81
CA PRO A 202 20.88 8.34 -21.93
C PRO A 202 21.28 9.83 -21.94
N GLY A 203 21.06 10.53 -20.83
CA GLY A 203 21.39 11.95 -20.66
C GLY A 203 20.24 12.89 -20.30
N GLY A 204 18.97 12.45 -20.37
CA GLY A 204 17.83 13.26 -19.94
C GLY A 204 17.42 12.93 -18.52
N THR A 205 17.60 13.83 -17.58
CA THR A 205 16.87 13.84 -16.32
C THR A 205 15.38 13.89 -16.62
N PRO A 206 14.51 13.05 -16.00
CA PRO A 206 13.07 13.22 -16.12
C PRO A 206 12.73 14.60 -15.55
N GLU A 207 12.30 15.52 -16.41
CA GLU A 207 11.77 16.80 -15.94
C GLU A 207 10.58 16.50 -15.02
N ALA A 208 10.77 16.70 -13.72
CA ALA A 208 9.69 16.90 -12.80
C ALA A 208 8.84 18.03 -13.38
N PHE A 209 7.54 17.87 -13.41
CA PHE A 209 6.54 18.82 -13.86
C PHE A 209 7.06 20.25 -13.66
N SER A 210 7.54 20.91 -14.75
CA SER A 210 7.93 22.31 -14.68
C SER A 210 6.64 23.11 -14.43
N ASP A 211 6.62 23.87 -13.36
CA ASP A 211 5.61 24.88 -13.09
C ASP A 211 5.77 26.00 -14.12
N SER A 212 5.45 25.74 -15.39
CA SER A 212 5.28 26.80 -16.38
C SER A 212 3.92 27.45 -16.09
N GLU A 213 3.92 28.43 -15.20
CA GLU A 213 2.88 29.46 -15.17
C GLU A 213 2.82 30.09 -16.57
N PRO A 214 1.61 30.33 -17.12
CA PRO A 214 1.47 31.16 -18.28
C PRO A 214 1.86 32.59 -17.87
N GLU A 215 2.99 33.09 -18.38
CA GLU A 215 3.32 34.51 -18.30
C GLU A 215 2.13 35.32 -18.83
N SER A 216 1.47 36.02 -17.91
CA SER A 216 0.52 37.04 -18.27
C SER A 216 1.30 38.17 -18.94
N SER A 217 1.20 38.25 -20.24
CA SER A 217 1.65 39.39 -21.02
C SER A 217 0.86 40.64 -20.60
N ALA A 218 1.35 41.33 -19.59
CA ALA A 218 0.98 42.72 -19.35
C ALA A 218 1.80 43.58 -20.31
N SER A 219 1.30 43.77 -21.54
CA SER A 219 1.78 44.85 -22.40
C SER A 219 1.33 46.19 -21.82
N GLY A 220 2.25 46.89 -21.23
CA GLY A 220 2.09 48.32 -21.02
C GLY A 220 2.05 49.03 -22.37
N SER A 221 1.11 49.89 -22.56
CA SER A 221 1.21 50.94 -23.56
C SER A 221 1.01 52.28 -22.86
N ASP A 222 2.07 53.06 -22.90
CA ASP A 222 2.05 54.49 -22.70
C ASP A 222 0.93 55.20 -23.47
N LYS A 223 0.21 56.05 -22.83
CA LYS A 223 0.14 57.50 -23.15
C LYS A 223 -0.77 58.19 -22.14
#